data_3f0b9c92fa89770e5cc41a4dd9618eb7
#
_entry.id   3f0b9c92fa89770e5cc41a4dd9618eb7
#
_cell.length_a   1.000
_cell.length_b   1.000
_cell.length_c   1.000
_cell.angle_alpha   90.00
_cell.angle_beta   90.00
_cell.angle_gamma   90.00
#
_symmetry.space_group_name_H-M   'P 1'
#
loop_
_entity.id
_entity.type
_entity.pdbx_description
1 polymer ?
#
loop_
_entity_poly.entity_id
_entity_poly.type
_entity_poly.pdbx_seq_one_letter_code
_entity_poly.pdbx_strand_id
1 'polypeptide(L)'
;MPPSAARDPEMTTTRHALRDAAPIIVGYVTLGLAAGMLLVARGLAWWWAPVWCLVIYSGTMQMLLVPLAGAGEPLAAIAASAVFVSGRHVFYGLGFPLDRIRARAPARLYAIHAITDEVYALLASKDRTRMSGRYLLSVEVICHSS
;
A
#
# COMPACT_ATOMS: atom_id res chain seq x y z
N MET A 1 6.90 -45.26 -6.13
CA MET A 1 6.51 -44.08 -6.90
C MET A 1 5.92 -43.08 -5.92
N PRO A 2 6.55 -41.96 -5.61
CA PRO A 2 5.93 -40.93 -4.77
C PRO A 2 4.79 -40.29 -5.57
N PRO A 3 3.65 -39.95 -4.92
CA PRO A 3 2.54 -39.29 -5.60
C PRO A 3 3.02 -37.98 -6.17
N SER A 4 2.73 -37.78 -7.46
CA SER A 4 2.91 -36.51 -8.16
C SER A 4 2.31 -35.40 -7.31
N ALA A 5 3.16 -34.54 -6.74
CA ALA A 5 2.72 -33.31 -6.14
C ALA A 5 1.90 -32.55 -7.20
N ALA A 6 0.59 -32.61 -7.06
CA ALA A 6 -0.32 -31.77 -7.80
C ALA A 6 0.23 -30.34 -7.59
N ARG A 7 0.72 -29.73 -8.68
CA ARG A 7 1.10 -28.32 -8.69
C ARG A 7 -0.19 -27.58 -8.38
N ASP A 8 -0.35 -27.20 -7.11
CA ASP A 8 -1.36 -26.23 -6.75
C ASP A 8 -1.22 -25.06 -7.73
N PRO A 9 -2.31 -24.54 -8.30
CA PRO A 9 -2.24 -23.47 -9.26
C PRO A 9 -1.41 -22.35 -8.65
N GLU A 10 -0.24 -22.09 -9.24
CA GLU A 10 0.66 -21.03 -8.83
C GLU A 10 -0.17 -19.79 -8.52
N MET A 11 0.13 -19.11 -7.42
CA MET A 11 -0.43 -17.79 -7.11
C MET A 11 0.06 -16.77 -8.15
N THR A 12 -0.32 -16.99 -9.40
CA THR A 12 0.16 -16.25 -10.57
C THR A 12 -0.94 -15.37 -11.16
N THR A 13 -2.18 -15.60 -10.75
CA THR A 13 -3.34 -15.00 -11.41
C THR A 13 -3.81 -13.77 -10.63
N THR A 14 -4.04 -12.67 -11.33
CA THR A 14 -4.66 -11.43 -10.82
C THR A 14 -5.92 -11.70 -10.00
N ARG A 15 -6.64 -12.77 -10.32
CA ARG A 15 -7.85 -13.20 -9.59
C ARG A 15 -7.54 -13.62 -8.15
N HIS A 16 -6.42 -14.31 -7.91
CA HIS A 16 -5.98 -14.64 -6.55
C HIS A 16 -5.56 -13.38 -5.79
N ALA A 17 -4.82 -12.48 -6.46
CA ALA A 17 -4.43 -11.20 -5.89
C ALA A 17 -5.65 -10.37 -5.46
N LEU A 18 -6.69 -10.30 -6.30
CA LEU A 18 -7.93 -9.58 -5.99
C LEU A 18 -8.67 -10.18 -4.79
N ARG A 19 -8.78 -11.51 -4.73
CA ARG A 19 -9.43 -12.19 -3.61
C ARG A 19 -8.69 -11.95 -2.29
N ASP A 20 -7.36 -12.01 -2.34
CA ASP A 20 -6.52 -11.82 -1.15
C ASP A 20 -6.49 -10.35 -0.70
N ALA A 21 -6.56 -9.40 -1.65
CA ALA A 21 -6.62 -7.97 -1.37
C ALA A 21 -8.02 -7.48 -0.94
N ALA A 22 -9.09 -8.25 -1.19
CA ALA A 22 -10.46 -7.80 -0.93
C ALA A 22 -10.70 -7.22 0.48
N PRO A 23 -10.24 -7.82 1.60
CA PRO A 23 -10.41 -7.23 2.93
C PRO A 23 -9.63 -5.91 3.08
N ILE A 24 -8.46 -5.78 2.43
CA ILE A 24 -7.65 -4.56 2.45
C ILE A 24 -8.36 -3.45 1.69
N ILE A 25 -8.95 -3.75 0.52
CA ILE A 25 -9.72 -2.81 -0.29
C ILE A 25 -10.86 -2.19 0.53
N VAL A 26 -11.63 -3.01 1.25
CA VAL A 26 -12.72 -2.52 2.11
C VAL A 26 -12.19 -1.55 3.17
N GLY A 27 -11.05 -1.88 3.79
CA GLY A 27 -10.38 -1.01 4.75
C GLY A 27 -9.94 0.32 4.12
N TYR A 28 -9.33 0.27 2.94
CA TYR A 28 -8.82 1.48 2.25
C TYR A 28 -9.95 2.40 1.78
N VAL A 29 -11.01 1.86 1.21
CA VAL A 29 -12.19 2.66 0.84
C VAL A 29 -12.76 3.36 2.08
N THR A 30 -12.88 2.66 3.20
CA THR A 30 -13.40 3.24 4.44
C THR A 30 -12.48 4.35 4.97
N LEU A 31 -11.17 4.11 5.02
CA LEU A 31 -10.18 5.09 5.47
C LEU A 31 -10.09 6.29 4.52
N GLY A 32 -10.12 6.06 3.22
CA GLY A 32 -10.10 7.10 2.19
C GLY A 32 -11.31 8.02 2.29
N LEU A 33 -12.51 7.45 2.48
CA LEU A 33 -13.72 8.23 2.71
C LEU A 33 -13.63 9.07 4.00
N ALA A 34 -13.14 8.48 5.09
CA ALA A 34 -12.96 9.20 6.34
C ALA A 34 -11.94 10.35 6.21
N ALA A 35 -10.81 10.10 5.56
CA ALA A 35 -9.80 11.13 5.28
C ALA A 35 -10.34 12.23 4.37
N GLY A 36 -11.11 11.88 3.33
CA GLY A 36 -11.76 12.83 2.44
C GLY A 36 -12.78 13.71 3.15
N MET A 37 -13.61 13.12 4.02
CA MET A 37 -14.54 13.88 4.84
C MET A 37 -13.83 14.85 5.80
N LEU A 38 -12.74 14.38 6.44
CA LEU A 38 -11.94 15.21 7.33
C LEU A 38 -11.29 16.38 6.58
N LEU A 39 -10.82 16.15 5.37
CA LEU A 39 -10.21 17.16 4.49
C LEU A 39 -11.21 18.25 4.13
N VAL A 40 -12.43 17.86 3.71
CA VAL A 40 -13.52 18.81 3.41
C VAL A 40 -13.97 19.57 4.66
N ALA A 41 -14.07 18.90 5.81
CA ALA A 41 -14.39 19.53 7.08
C ALA A 41 -13.36 20.60 7.53
N ARG A 42 -12.13 20.52 7.03
CA ARG A 42 -11.07 21.54 7.23
C ARG A 42 -11.07 22.64 6.17
N GLY A 43 -12.09 22.70 5.30
CA GLY A 43 -12.27 23.74 4.29
C GLY A 43 -11.49 23.51 3.00
N LEU A 44 -10.85 22.37 2.81
CA LEU A 44 -10.18 22.01 1.57
C LEU A 44 -11.20 21.51 0.54
N ALA A 45 -10.97 21.81 -0.74
CA ALA A 45 -11.86 21.38 -1.79
C ALA A 45 -11.85 19.84 -1.94
N TRP A 46 -13.00 19.23 -2.15
CA TRP A 46 -13.19 17.77 -2.18
C TRP A 46 -12.27 17.04 -3.18
N TRP A 47 -11.92 17.69 -4.28
CA TRP A 47 -11.04 17.12 -5.32
C TRP A 47 -9.58 16.92 -4.85
N TRP A 48 -9.19 17.52 -3.72
CA TRP A 48 -7.90 17.23 -3.10
C TRP A 48 -7.85 15.82 -2.51
N ALA A 49 -8.98 15.23 -2.14
CA ALA A 49 -9.00 13.89 -1.53
C ALA A 49 -8.40 12.82 -2.45
N PRO A 50 -8.81 12.66 -3.72
CA PRO A 50 -8.19 11.69 -4.62
C PRO A 50 -6.71 12.01 -4.91
N VAL A 51 -6.33 13.29 -4.96
CA VAL A 51 -4.91 13.68 -5.14
C VAL A 51 -4.08 13.22 -3.94
N TRP A 52 -4.59 13.41 -2.73
CA TRP A 52 -3.92 12.96 -1.51
C TRP A 52 -3.81 11.43 -1.44
N CYS A 53 -4.86 10.71 -1.83
CA CYS A 53 -4.83 9.26 -1.88
C CYS A 53 -3.77 8.72 -2.84
N LEU A 54 -3.60 9.35 -4.00
CA LEU A 54 -2.60 8.94 -4.98
C LEU A 54 -1.16 9.29 -4.58
N VAL A 55 -0.95 10.46 -3.95
CA VAL A 55 0.39 10.96 -3.62
C VAL A 55 0.86 10.45 -2.26
N ILE A 56 -0.05 10.46 -1.26
CA ILE A 56 0.23 10.04 0.11
C ILE A 56 -0.43 8.67 0.33
N TYR A 57 0.08 7.66 -0.28
CA TYR A 57 -0.47 6.31 -0.19
C TYR A 57 -0.21 5.68 1.20
N SER A 58 -0.78 6.32 2.23
CA SER A 58 -0.74 5.87 3.62
C SER A 58 -1.90 6.46 4.40
N GLY A 59 -2.86 5.62 4.80
CA GLY A 59 -4.03 6.05 5.58
C GLY A 59 -3.64 6.75 6.88
N THR A 60 -2.63 6.25 7.58
CA THR A 60 -2.11 6.88 8.81
C THR A 60 -1.58 8.28 8.54
N MET A 61 -0.83 8.46 7.44
CA MET A 61 -0.31 9.77 7.06
C MET A 61 -1.41 10.75 6.68
N GLN A 62 -2.42 10.30 5.94
CA GLN A 62 -3.56 11.13 5.57
C GLN A 62 -4.30 11.62 6.80
N MET A 63 -4.57 10.74 7.77
CA MET A 63 -5.23 11.10 9.02
C MET A 63 -4.39 12.05 9.88
N LEU A 64 -3.07 11.99 9.80
CA LEU A 64 -2.16 12.87 10.54
C LEU A 64 -1.99 14.22 9.86
N LEU A 65 -1.77 14.23 8.56
CA LEU A 65 -1.44 15.46 7.82
C LEU A 65 -2.61 16.43 7.67
N VAL A 66 -3.85 15.93 7.51
CA VAL A 66 -5.03 16.79 7.37
C VAL A 66 -5.23 17.68 8.60
N PRO A 67 -5.25 17.18 9.86
CA PRO A 67 -5.37 18.05 11.02
C PRO A 67 -4.16 18.97 11.21
N LEU A 68 -2.94 18.51 10.97
CA LEU A 68 -1.73 19.35 11.10
C LEU A 68 -1.74 20.51 10.09
N ALA A 69 -2.07 20.26 8.85
CA ALA A 69 -2.20 21.30 7.82
C ALA A 69 -3.34 22.27 8.16
N GLY A 70 -4.48 21.76 8.64
CA GLY A 70 -5.62 22.57 9.05
C GLY A 70 -5.38 23.39 10.32
N ALA A 71 -4.45 22.98 11.18
CA ALA A 71 -4.04 23.73 12.36
C ALA A 71 -3.02 24.84 12.08
N GLY A 72 -2.50 24.91 10.83
CA GLY A 72 -1.46 25.86 10.45
C GLY A 72 -0.10 25.57 11.08
N GLU A 73 0.16 24.29 11.38
CA GLU A 73 1.44 23.86 11.92
C GLU A 73 2.61 24.20 10.98
N PRO A 74 3.79 24.53 11.51
CA PRO A 74 4.96 24.80 10.68
C PRO A 74 5.31 23.63 9.78
N LEU A 75 5.67 23.91 8.52
CA LEU A 75 6.02 22.88 7.53
C LEU A 75 7.12 21.92 8.04
N ALA A 76 8.05 22.42 8.86
CA ALA A 76 9.08 21.60 9.48
C ALA A 76 8.51 20.55 10.45
N ALA A 77 7.49 20.89 11.23
CA ALA A 77 6.83 19.96 12.14
C ALA A 77 6.03 18.90 11.37
N ILE A 78 5.35 19.32 10.29
CA ILE A 78 4.64 18.43 9.38
C ILE A 78 5.62 17.45 8.72
N ALA A 79 6.75 17.96 8.20
CA ALA A 79 7.79 17.14 7.58
C ALA A 79 8.43 16.16 8.56
N ALA A 80 8.74 16.59 9.77
CA ALA A 80 9.30 15.72 10.82
C ALA A 80 8.33 14.59 11.17
N SER A 81 7.05 14.90 11.35
CA SER A 81 6.00 13.91 11.59
C SER A 81 5.88 12.91 10.43
N ALA A 82 5.94 13.40 9.19
CA ALA A 82 5.91 12.58 7.99
C ALA A 82 7.10 11.61 7.93
N VAL A 83 8.31 12.08 8.18
CA VAL A 83 9.54 11.24 8.21
C VAL A 83 9.45 10.20 9.31
N PHE A 84 8.99 10.58 10.50
CA PHE A 84 8.86 9.65 11.62
C PHE A 84 7.86 8.52 11.33
N VAL A 85 6.67 8.85 10.84
CA VAL A 85 5.63 7.86 10.51
C VAL A 85 6.04 7.01 9.30
N SER A 86 6.67 7.61 8.29
CA SER A 86 7.08 6.91 7.06
C SER A 86 8.37 6.11 7.23
N GLY A 87 9.13 6.31 8.30
CA GLY A 87 10.40 5.60 8.56
C GLY A 87 10.26 4.07 8.54
N ARG A 88 9.10 3.55 8.91
CA ARG A 88 8.78 2.11 8.83
C ARG A 88 8.87 1.52 7.42
N HIS A 89 8.63 2.31 6.37
CA HIS A 89 8.69 1.83 4.98
C HIS A 89 10.10 1.41 4.57
N VAL A 90 11.15 1.97 5.20
CA VAL A 90 12.53 1.54 5.00
C VAL A 90 12.71 0.08 5.42
N PHE A 91 12.12 -0.31 6.56
CA PHE A 91 12.20 -1.69 7.05
C PHE A 91 11.39 -2.65 6.18
N TYR A 92 10.24 -2.22 5.66
CA TYR A 92 9.47 -3.03 4.72
C TYR A 92 10.22 -3.28 3.43
N GLY A 93 10.87 -2.26 2.88
CA GLY A 93 11.71 -2.41 1.68
C GLY A 93 12.85 -3.42 1.86
N LEU A 94 13.43 -3.51 3.04
CA LEU A 94 14.47 -4.50 3.36
C LEU A 94 13.93 -5.94 3.45
N GLY A 95 12.69 -6.11 3.90
CA GLY A 95 12.04 -7.43 4.03
C GLY A 95 11.27 -7.87 2.79
N PHE A 96 11.06 -6.99 1.83
CA PHE A 96 10.25 -7.27 0.64
C PHE A 96 11.04 -8.05 -0.42
N PRO A 97 10.47 -9.11 -1.03
CA PRO A 97 11.17 -9.96 -1.99
C PRO A 97 11.28 -9.31 -3.38
N LEU A 98 12.02 -8.19 -3.47
CA LEU A 98 12.24 -7.44 -4.71
C LEU A 98 12.95 -8.26 -5.80
N ASP A 99 13.69 -9.30 -5.41
CA ASP A 99 14.35 -10.25 -6.31
C ASP A 99 13.36 -11.04 -7.17
N ARG A 100 12.14 -11.21 -6.68
CA ARG A 100 11.06 -11.89 -7.42
C ARG A 100 10.45 -11.02 -8.52
N ILE A 101 10.57 -9.70 -8.40
CA ILE A 101 10.09 -8.75 -9.40
C ILE A 101 11.13 -8.65 -10.52
N ARG A 102 11.00 -9.53 -11.53
CA ARG A 102 11.85 -9.52 -12.74
C ARG A 102 11.43 -8.43 -13.73
N ALA A 103 11.12 -7.24 -13.23
CA ALA A 103 10.70 -6.11 -14.03
C ALA A 103 11.79 -5.02 -14.05
N ARG A 104 11.59 -4.01 -14.92
CA ARG A 104 12.48 -2.85 -15.03
C ARG A 104 12.53 -2.06 -13.71
N ALA A 105 13.57 -1.28 -13.51
CA ALA A 105 13.78 -0.45 -12.33
C ALA A 105 12.53 0.35 -11.87
N PRO A 106 11.73 0.99 -12.78
CA PRO A 106 10.55 1.73 -12.37
C PRO A 106 9.47 0.86 -11.69
N ALA A 107 9.29 -0.39 -12.09
CA ALA A 107 8.33 -1.27 -11.43
C ALA A 107 8.80 -1.69 -10.02
N ARG A 108 10.11 -1.80 -9.81
CA ARG A 108 10.68 -2.05 -8.47
C ARG A 108 10.54 -0.84 -7.56
N LEU A 109 10.77 0.35 -8.09
CA LEU A 109 10.56 1.61 -7.34
C LEU A 109 9.07 1.78 -6.98
N TYR A 110 8.17 1.48 -7.91
CA TYR A 110 6.74 1.47 -7.63
C TYR A 110 6.38 0.48 -6.52
N ALA A 111 6.89 -0.74 -6.56
CA ALA A 111 6.65 -1.74 -5.53
C ALA A 111 7.13 -1.29 -4.14
N ILE A 112 8.26 -0.58 -4.05
CA ILE A 112 8.73 -0.01 -2.78
C ILE A 112 7.82 1.13 -2.31
N HIS A 113 7.30 1.95 -3.22
CA HIS A 113 6.40 3.06 -2.89
C HIS A 113 5.02 2.57 -2.47
N ALA A 114 4.48 1.56 -3.16
CA ALA A 114 3.13 1.06 -2.97
C ALA A 114 2.99 0.06 -1.80
N ILE A 115 4.09 -0.27 -1.12
CA ILE A 115 4.03 -1.19 0.02
C ILE A 115 3.47 -0.48 1.25
N THR A 116 2.37 -1.00 1.77
CA THR A 116 1.74 -0.54 3.02
C THR A 116 1.85 -1.61 4.09
N ASP A 117 1.45 -1.28 5.32
CA ASP A 117 1.45 -2.21 6.44
C ASP A 117 0.60 -3.44 6.15
N GLU A 118 -0.58 -3.22 5.57
CA GLU A 118 -1.56 -4.26 5.27
C GLU A 118 -1.06 -5.17 4.13
N VAL A 119 -0.51 -4.57 3.08
CA VAL A 119 0.08 -5.32 1.96
C VAL A 119 1.28 -6.12 2.46
N TYR A 120 2.15 -5.52 3.28
CA TYR A 120 3.27 -6.22 3.87
C TYR A 120 2.82 -7.39 4.75
N ALA A 121 1.83 -7.18 5.63
CA ALA A 121 1.26 -8.21 6.49
C ALA A 121 0.63 -9.35 5.68
N LEU A 122 -0.13 -9.03 4.62
CA LEU A 122 -0.69 -10.02 3.71
C LEU A 122 0.41 -10.86 3.07
N LEU A 123 1.44 -10.24 2.54
CA LEU A 123 2.53 -10.94 1.86
C LEU A 123 3.40 -11.73 2.83
N ALA A 124 3.61 -11.23 4.05
CA ALA A 124 4.35 -11.91 5.10
C ALA A 124 3.62 -13.16 5.64
N SER A 125 2.29 -13.18 5.58
CA SER A 125 1.47 -14.34 6.00
C SER A 125 1.51 -15.50 4.99
N LYS A 126 2.02 -15.27 3.79
CA LYS A 126 2.05 -16.25 2.70
C LYS A 126 3.43 -16.85 2.50
N ASP A 127 3.45 -18.07 1.94
CA ASP A 127 4.71 -18.73 1.60
C ASP A 127 5.41 -17.97 0.47
N ARG A 128 6.54 -17.35 0.80
CA ARG A 128 7.36 -16.58 -0.13
C ARG A 128 7.81 -17.38 -1.35
N THR A 129 7.96 -18.70 -1.22
CA THR A 129 8.43 -19.55 -2.32
C THR A 129 7.40 -19.69 -3.44
N ARG A 130 6.13 -19.53 -3.13
CA ARG A 130 4.99 -19.66 -4.04
C ARG A 130 4.55 -18.35 -4.69
N MET A 131 5.09 -17.20 -4.26
CA MET A 131 4.73 -15.90 -4.80
C MET A 131 5.52 -15.61 -6.07
N SER A 132 4.81 -15.25 -7.15
CA SER A 132 5.42 -14.72 -8.36
C SER A 132 5.53 -13.19 -8.30
N GLY A 133 6.49 -12.60 -9.02
CA GLY A 133 6.61 -11.15 -9.11
C GLY A 133 5.37 -10.48 -9.72
N ARG A 134 4.62 -11.19 -10.58
CA ARG A 134 3.34 -10.72 -11.12
C ARG A 134 2.26 -10.64 -10.05
N TYR A 135 2.18 -11.64 -9.18
CA TYR A 135 1.24 -11.63 -8.07
C TYR A 135 1.52 -10.46 -7.13
N LEU A 136 2.79 -10.24 -6.75
CA LEU A 136 3.21 -9.13 -5.90
C LEU A 136 2.75 -7.78 -6.46
N LEU A 137 3.12 -7.50 -7.72
CA LEU A 137 2.71 -6.26 -8.40
C LEU A 137 1.19 -6.15 -8.56
N SER A 138 0.49 -7.26 -8.81
CA SER A 138 -0.97 -7.24 -8.92
C SER A 138 -1.64 -6.86 -7.61
N VAL A 139 -1.19 -7.40 -6.48
CA VAL A 139 -1.71 -7.02 -5.15
C VAL A 139 -1.49 -5.53 -4.90
N GLU A 140 -0.29 -5.03 -5.14
CA GLU A 140 0.04 -3.62 -4.92
C GLU A 140 -0.78 -2.68 -5.81
N VAL A 141 -0.90 -2.98 -7.11
CA VAL A 141 -1.70 -2.17 -8.06
C VAL A 141 -3.18 -2.19 -7.67
N ILE A 142 -3.73 -3.34 -7.29
CA ILE A 142 -5.12 -3.47 -6.87
C ILE A 142 -5.36 -2.64 -5.61
N CYS A 143 -4.50 -2.77 -4.60
CA CYS A 143 -4.64 -2.01 -3.36
C CYS A 143 -4.44 -0.51 -3.60
N HIS A 144 -3.52 -0.11 -4.49
CA HIS A 144 -3.28 1.31 -4.78
C HIS A 144 -4.43 1.95 -5.58
N SER A 145 -5.18 1.17 -6.34
CA SER A 145 -6.30 1.67 -7.14
C SER A 145 -7.65 1.66 -6.40
N SER A 146 -7.68 1.18 -5.17
CA SER A 146 -8.88 1.12 -4.33
C SER A 146 -8.96 2.30 -3.36
#